data_18fae5814314cc24c7a4cd4694d776bb
#
_entry.id   18fae5814314cc24c7a4cd4694d776bb
#
_cell.length_a   1.000
_cell.length_b   1.000
_cell.length_c   1.000
_cell.angle_alpha   90.00
_cell.angle_beta   90.00
_cell.angle_gamma   90.00
#
_symmetry.space_group_name_H-M   'P 1'
#
loop_
_entity.id
_entity.type
_entity.pdbx_description
1 polymer ?
#
loop_
_entity_poly.entity_id
_entity_poly.type
_entity_poly.pdbx_seq_one_letter_code
_entity_poly.pdbx_strand_id
1 'polypeptide(L)'
;LATGIVAIAAGSFFLYGHKLSTGAVPVLATDNPSPLVAIVVAGICLGFLPHNFNPARIFMGDGGALMLGGLMAASTMLVGGQTNVAVSGQVYFFFAPLFIPFFVMGVPIFDTAFSIVRRLRKGTGVSDADKDHLHHRLMRLGHGHRRSVVILWAWTLLLSVFVLYPVYTQKGDAIVPFGVGVLALLLIT
;
A
#
# COMPACT_ATOMS: atom_id res chain seq x y z
N LEU A 1 8.71 9.35 -2.79
CA LEU A 1 8.19 8.44 -1.77
C LEU A 1 6.82 7.88 -2.19
N ALA A 2 5.80 8.73 -2.32
CA ALA A 2 4.42 8.33 -2.59
C ALA A 2 4.28 7.46 -3.85
N THR A 3 4.91 7.84 -4.95
CA THR A 3 4.86 7.09 -6.22
C THR A 3 5.26 5.61 -6.06
N GLY A 4 6.36 5.34 -5.33
CA GLY A 4 6.81 3.97 -5.11
C GLY A 4 5.87 3.18 -4.19
N ILE A 5 5.32 3.81 -3.15
CA ILE A 5 4.32 3.19 -2.27
C ILE A 5 3.07 2.82 -3.07
N VAL A 6 2.55 3.75 -3.89
CA VAL A 6 1.38 3.49 -4.74
C VAL A 6 1.68 2.42 -5.80
N ALA A 7 2.88 2.38 -6.38
CA ALA A 7 3.30 1.32 -7.30
C ALA A 7 3.24 -0.06 -6.64
N ILE A 8 3.79 -0.19 -5.42
CA ILE A 8 3.77 -1.43 -4.64
C ILE A 8 2.33 -1.81 -4.28
N ALA A 9 1.52 -0.85 -3.83
CA ALA A 9 0.12 -1.06 -3.47
C ALA A 9 -0.70 -1.54 -4.67
N ALA A 10 -0.58 -0.86 -5.81
CA ALA A 10 -1.29 -1.21 -7.04
C ALA A 10 -0.85 -2.57 -7.59
N GLY A 11 0.46 -2.88 -7.58
CA GLY A 11 0.97 -4.19 -7.96
C GLY A 11 0.43 -5.32 -7.05
N SER A 12 0.39 -5.08 -5.76
CA SER A 12 -0.15 -6.03 -4.78
C SER A 12 -1.65 -6.25 -4.97
N PHE A 13 -2.39 -5.19 -5.25
CA PHE A 13 -3.82 -5.26 -5.50
C PHE A 13 -4.14 -5.95 -6.83
N PHE A 14 -3.31 -5.73 -7.87
CA PHE A 14 -3.37 -6.49 -9.11
C PHE A 14 -3.20 -7.99 -8.86
N LEU A 15 -2.15 -8.39 -8.14
CA LEU A 15 -1.89 -9.79 -7.80
C LEU A 15 -3.05 -10.42 -7.04
N TYR A 16 -3.63 -9.68 -6.09
CA TYR A 16 -4.80 -10.11 -5.35
C TYR A 16 -6.02 -10.31 -6.26
N GLY A 17 -6.41 -9.31 -7.04
CA GLY A 17 -7.56 -9.38 -7.94
C GLY A 17 -7.39 -10.44 -9.03
N HIS A 18 -6.17 -10.59 -9.58
CA HIS A 18 -5.86 -11.63 -10.55
C HIS A 18 -6.01 -13.04 -9.94
N LYS A 19 -5.53 -13.24 -8.71
CA LYS A 19 -5.70 -14.51 -8.00
C LYS A 19 -7.17 -14.84 -7.75
N LEU A 20 -8.00 -13.85 -7.43
CA LEU A 20 -9.44 -14.03 -7.23
C LEU A 20 -10.20 -14.36 -8.52
N SER A 21 -9.74 -13.86 -9.68
CA SER A 21 -10.37 -14.11 -10.97
C SER A 21 -9.92 -15.43 -11.62
N THR A 22 -8.69 -15.90 -11.34
CA THR A 22 -8.08 -17.09 -11.96
C THR A 22 -7.91 -18.27 -11.01
N GLY A 23 -8.34 -18.16 -9.75
CA GLY A 23 -8.25 -19.23 -8.75
C GLY A 23 -9.11 -20.44 -9.10
N ALA A 24 -8.89 -21.58 -8.41
CA ALA A 24 -9.62 -22.83 -8.60
C ALA A 24 -11.16 -22.67 -8.40
N VAL A 25 -11.55 -21.72 -7.58
CA VAL A 25 -12.95 -21.25 -7.46
C VAL A 25 -12.90 -19.74 -7.69
N PRO A 26 -13.29 -19.26 -8.88
CA PRO A 26 -13.24 -17.83 -9.17
C PRO A 26 -14.30 -17.11 -8.32
N VAL A 27 -13.82 -16.30 -7.40
CA VAL A 27 -14.65 -15.45 -6.51
C VAL A 27 -15.05 -14.17 -7.23
N LEU A 28 -14.20 -13.71 -8.14
CA LEU A 28 -14.38 -12.50 -8.93
C LEU A 28 -14.73 -12.91 -10.36
N ALA A 29 -15.67 -12.20 -11.00
CA ALA A 29 -15.99 -12.41 -12.40
C ALA A 29 -14.75 -12.23 -13.28
N THR A 30 -14.59 -13.06 -14.31
CA THR A 30 -13.41 -13.05 -15.19
C THR A 30 -13.28 -11.76 -16.00
N ASP A 31 -14.35 -11.03 -16.20
CA ASP A 31 -14.46 -9.74 -16.88
C ASP A 31 -14.36 -8.54 -15.94
N ASN A 32 -14.08 -8.77 -14.64
CA ASN A 32 -13.94 -7.67 -13.68
C ASN A 32 -12.75 -6.77 -14.04
N PRO A 33 -12.96 -5.46 -14.23
CA PRO A 33 -11.90 -4.54 -14.65
C PRO A 33 -10.92 -4.14 -13.53
N SER A 34 -11.16 -4.55 -12.28
CA SER A 34 -10.32 -4.14 -11.14
C SER A 34 -8.83 -4.48 -11.30
N PRO A 35 -8.43 -5.71 -11.70
CA PRO A 35 -7.02 -6.01 -11.93
C PRO A 35 -6.41 -5.16 -13.03
N LEU A 36 -7.18 -4.86 -14.09
CA LEU A 36 -6.72 -3.99 -15.17
C LEU A 36 -6.45 -2.56 -14.67
N VAL A 37 -7.36 -2.00 -13.90
CA VAL A 37 -7.17 -0.67 -13.31
C VAL A 37 -5.93 -0.66 -12.41
N ALA A 38 -5.76 -1.67 -11.57
CA ALA A 38 -4.62 -1.76 -10.67
C ALA A 38 -3.27 -1.85 -11.42
N ILE A 39 -3.18 -2.67 -12.49
CA ILE A 39 -1.93 -2.79 -13.25
C ILE A 39 -1.63 -1.52 -14.05
N VAL A 40 -2.64 -0.81 -14.55
CA VAL A 40 -2.48 0.50 -15.20
C VAL A 40 -1.92 1.52 -14.22
N VAL A 41 -2.45 1.59 -13.00
CA VAL A 41 -1.92 2.47 -11.93
C VAL A 41 -0.47 2.13 -11.60
N ALA A 42 -0.15 0.83 -11.47
CA ALA A 42 1.22 0.39 -11.25
C ALA A 42 2.15 0.82 -12.40
N GLY A 43 1.72 0.64 -13.65
CA GLY A 43 2.45 1.05 -14.84
C GLY A 43 2.71 2.56 -14.91
N ILE A 44 1.69 3.39 -14.61
CA ILE A 44 1.83 4.85 -14.52
C ILE A 44 2.87 5.22 -13.46
N CYS A 45 2.78 4.63 -12.27
CA CYS A 45 3.73 4.89 -11.19
C CYS A 45 5.15 4.47 -11.56
N LEU A 46 5.35 3.30 -12.15
CA LEU A 46 6.65 2.80 -12.57
C LEU A 46 7.26 3.65 -13.69
N GLY A 47 6.46 4.09 -14.66
CA GLY A 47 6.90 5.00 -15.72
C GLY A 47 7.26 6.40 -15.22
N PHE A 48 6.56 6.89 -14.18
CA PHE A 48 6.83 8.17 -13.56
C PHE A 48 8.03 8.13 -12.60
N LEU A 49 8.31 6.98 -11.98
CA LEU A 49 9.32 6.81 -10.93
C LEU A 49 10.73 7.30 -11.31
N PRO A 50 11.28 7.02 -12.52
CA PRO A 50 12.60 7.50 -12.91
C PRO A 50 12.73 9.03 -12.90
N HIS A 51 11.63 9.74 -13.16
CA HIS A 51 11.58 11.20 -13.19
C HIS A 51 11.34 11.81 -11.80
N ASN A 52 10.71 11.06 -10.91
CA ASN A 52 10.35 11.48 -9.55
C ASN A 52 11.33 11.00 -8.48
N PHE A 53 12.22 10.04 -8.81
CA PHE A 53 13.23 9.56 -7.87
C PHE A 53 14.32 10.62 -7.63
N ASN A 54 14.88 10.66 -6.44
CA ASN A 54 15.87 11.67 -6.04
C ASN A 54 17.17 11.61 -6.87
N PRO A 55 17.63 12.72 -7.47
CA PRO A 55 17.03 14.06 -7.50
C PRO A 55 15.80 14.13 -8.44
N ALA A 56 14.66 14.55 -7.89
CA ALA A 56 13.42 14.60 -8.66
C ALA A 56 13.47 15.71 -9.72
N ARG A 57 13.11 15.36 -10.95
CA ARG A 57 12.99 16.31 -12.07
C ARG A 57 11.55 16.81 -12.22
N ILE A 58 10.58 15.94 -11.88
CA ILE A 58 9.15 16.24 -11.99
C ILE A 58 8.47 15.82 -10.69
N PHE A 59 7.53 16.63 -10.22
CA PHE A 59 6.70 16.35 -9.07
C PHE A 59 5.29 15.97 -9.53
N MET A 60 4.66 15.01 -8.83
CA MET A 60 3.33 14.51 -9.17
C MET A 60 2.22 15.56 -8.98
N GLY A 61 2.38 16.44 -7.96
CA GLY A 61 1.36 17.40 -7.56
C GLY A 61 0.09 16.73 -6.99
N ASP A 62 -0.83 17.58 -6.50
CA ASP A 62 -2.06 17.10 -5.87
C ASP A 62 -3.00 16.44 -6.87
N GLY A 63 -3.09 16.97 -8.10
CA GLY A 63 -3.93 16.40 -9.16
C GLY A 63 -3.55 14.96 -9.50
N GLY A 64 -2.25 14.69 -9.65
CA GLY A 64 -1.75 13.34 -9.90
C GLY A 64 -1.98 12.40 -8.72
N ALA A 65 -1.75 12.88 -7.50
CA ALA A 65 -1.96 12.10 -6.28
C ALA A 65 -3.44 11.73 -6.08
N LEU A 66 -4.35 12.67 -6.28
CA LEU A 66 -5.81 12.46 -6.20
C LEU A 66 -6.29 11.50 -7.30
N MET A 67 -5.79 11.63 -8.52
CA MET A 67 -6.13 10.71 -9.61
C MET A 67 -5.73 9.27 -9.30
N LEU A 68 -4.50 9.06 -8.83
CA LEU A 68 -4.03 7.71 -8.45
C LEU A 68 -4.81 7.15 -7.27
N GLY A 69 -5.11 7.96 -6.27
CA GLY A 69 -5.94 7.58 -5.13
C GLY A 69 -7.37 7.20 -5.56
N GLY A 70 -7.98 7.98 -6.45
CA GLY A 70 -9.30 7.71 -7.02
C GLY A 70 -9.35 6.40 -7.82
N LEU A 71 -8.34 6.14 -8.65
CA LEU A 71 -8.23 4.88 -9.39
C LEU A 71 -8.06 3.67 -8.47
N MET A 72 -7.26 3.79 -7.41
CA MET A 72 -7.11 2.74 -6.40
C MET A 72 -8.41 2.49 -5.64
N ALA A 73 -9.13 3.55 -5.26
CA ALA A 73 -10.44 3.43 -4.61
C ALA A 73 -11.46 2.76 -5.55
N ALA A 74 -11.53 3.17 -6.81
CA ALA A 74 -12.40 2.54 -7.81
C ALA A 74 -12.08 1.06 -7.99
N SER A 75 -10.80 0.70 -8.08
CA SER A 75 -10.36 -0.71 -8.16
C SER A 75 -10.81 -1.52 -6.95
N THR A 76 -10.72 -0.95 -5.75
CA THR A 76 -11.18 -1.60 -4.50
C THR A 76 -12.69 -1.82 -4.49
N MET A 77 -13.47 -0.82 -4.91
CA MET A 77 -14.93 -0.92 -5.00
C MET A 77 -15.38 -1.97 -6.02
N LEU A 78 -14.69 -2.07 -7.15
CA LEU A 78 -14.97 -3.07 -8.19
C LEU A 78 -14.75 -4.50 -7.70
N VAL A 79 -13.78 -4.73 -6.83
CA VAL A 79 -13.60 -6.05 -6.18
C VAL A 79 -14.70 -6.29 -5.15
N GLY A 80 -14.93 -5.33 -4.24
CA GLY A 80 -15.89 -5.49 -3.15
C GLY A 80 -17.34 -5.61 -3.60
N GLY A 81 -17.71 -4.91 -4.69
CA GLY A 81 -19.09 -4.87 -5.20
C GLY A 81 -19.53 -6.05 -6.07
N GLN A 82 -18.60 -6.89 -6.53
CA GLN A 82 -18.88 -7.98 -7.49
C GLN A 82 -18.47 -9.37 -6.99
N THR A 83 -18.29 -9.54 -5.70
CA THR A 83 -18.05 -10.86 -5.12
C THR A 83 -19.37 -11.62 -5.06
N ASN A 84 -19.54 -12.64 -5.91
CA ASN A 84 -20.71 -13.54 -5.94
C ASN A 84 -20.75 -14.58 -4.80
N VAL A 85 -19.93 -14.40 -3.77
CA VAL A 85 -19.87 -15.35 -2.65
C VAL A 85 -21.00 -15.06 -1.69
N ALA A 86 -22.00 -15.93 -1.70
CA ALA A 86 -22.93 -16.05 -0.58
C ALA A 86 -22.10 -16.23 0.70
N VAL A 87 -22.25 -15.28 1.62
CA VAL A 87 -21.48 -15.16 2.86
C VAL A 87 -21.72 -16.40 3.72
N SER A 88 -21.00 -17.48 3.46
CA SER A 88 -20.92 -18.62 4.35
C SER A 88 -19.64 -18.51 5.19
N GLY A 89 -19.75 -17.82 6.31
CA GLY A 89 -18.87 -17.98 7.47
C GLY A 89 -17.47 -17.35 7.42
N GLN A 90 -17.01 -16.78 6.30
CA GLN A 90 -15.67 -16.19 6.21
C GLN A 90 -15.71 -14.67 6.06
N VAL A 91 -15.97 -13.99 7.15
CA VAL A 91 -15.92 -12.52 7.29
C VAL A 91 -14.62 -11.92 6.69
N TYR A 92 -13.51 -12.67 6.74
CA TYR A 92 -12.23 -12.26 6.18
C TYR A 92 -12.30 -11.97 4.67
N PHE A 93 -12.94 -12.83 3.88
CA PHE A 93 -13.02 -12.63 2.42
C PHE A 93 -13.89 -11.42 2.04
N PHE A 94 -14.89 -11.10 2.84
CA PHE A 94 -15.74 -9.93 2.60
C PHE A 94 -14.97 -8.62 2.86
N PHE A 95 -14.16 -8.58 3.89
CA PHE A 95 -13.40 -7.38 4.26
C PHE A 95 -12.00 -7.30 3.62
N ALA A 96 -11.48 -8.39 3.07
CA ALA A 96 -10.15 -8.42 2.47
C ALA A 96 -9.93 -7.32 1.40
N PRO A 97 -10.86 -7.06 0.46
CA PRO A 97 -10.71 -5.98 -0.53
C PRO A 97 -10.52 -4.61 0.10
N LEU A 98 -11.12 -4.38 1.26
CA LEU A 98 -11.00 -3.11 1.99
C LEU A 98 -9.70 -3.06 2.82
N PHE A 99 -9.36 -4.17 3.48
CA PHE A 99 -8.20 -4.21 4.37
C PHE A 99 -6.87 -4.28 3.60
N ILE A 100 -6.82 -4.94 2.43
CA ILE A 100 -5.58 -5.07 1.66
C ILE A 100 -4.98 -3.71 1.30
N PRO A 101 -5.68 -2.78 0.64
CA PRO A 101 -5.13 -1.45 0.36
C PRO A 101 -4.78 -0.70 1.64
N PHE A 102 -5.59 -0.82 2.68
CA PHE A 102 -5.36 -0.16 3.96
C PHE A 102 -4.05 -0.63 4.62
N PHE A 103 -3.80 -1.94 4.67
CA PHE A 103 -2.57 -2.49 5.23
C PHE A 103 -1.34 -2.19 4.37
N VAL A 104 -1.47 -2.32 3.04
CA VAL A 104 -0.37 -2.01 2.13
C VAL A 104 0.02 -0.54 2.19
N MET A 105 -0.96 0.37 2.30
CA MET A 105 -0.73 1.78 2.53
C MET A 105 -0.51 2.13 4.01
N GLY A 106 -0.30 1.15 4.87
CA GLY A 106 -0.12 1.33 6.30
C GLY A 106 0.96 2.34 6.65
N VAL A 107 2.11 2.30 5.97
CA VAL A 107 3.22 3.23 6.22
C VAL A 107 2.78 4.70 6.13
N PRO A 108 2.20 5.22 5.03
CA PRO A 108 1.71 6.59 4.98
C PRO A 108 0.53 6.87 5.91
N ILE A 109 -0.34 5.89 6.14
CA ILE A 109 -1.48 6.05 7.05
C ILE A 109 -0.98 6.24 8.49
N PHE A 110 -0.07 5.38 8.96
CA PHE A 110 0.54 5.52 10.29
C PHE A 110 1.35 6.81 10.41
N ASP A 111 2.12 7.20 9.39
CA ASP A 111 2.87 8.46 9.39
C ASP A 111 1.94 9.66 9.59
N THR A 112 0.82 9.69 8.86
CA THR A 112 -0.18 10.76 9.00
C THR A 112 -0.88 10.71 10.35
N ALA A 113 -1.28 9.52 10.82
CA ALA A 113 -1.93 9.35 12.12
C ALA A 113 -1.02 9.82 13.28
N PHE A 114 0.24 9.39 13.28
CA PHE A 114 1.22 9.84 14.27
C PHE A 114 1.46 11.35 14.22
N SER A 115 1.47 11.93 13.02
CA SER A 115 1.59 13.38 12.84
C SER A 115 0.41 14.12 13.48
N ILE A 116 -0.81 13.66 13.24
CA ILE A 116 -2.04 14.23 13.82
C ILE A 116 -2.02 14.11 15.36
N VAL A 117 -1.76 12.92 15.90
CA VAL A 117 -1.70 12.69 17.35
C VAL A 117 -0.67 13.59 18.02
N ARG A 118 0.51 13.75 17.40
CA ARG A 118 1.55 14.62 17.93
C ARG A 118 1.14 16.09 17.95
N ARG A 119 0.48 16.59 16.89
CA ARG A 119 -0.03 17.96 16.83
C ARG A 119 -1.09 18.21 17.90
N LEU A 120 -2.04 17.30 18.05
CA LEU A 120 -3.06 17.38 19.10
C LEU A 120 -2.43 17.43 20.51
N ARG A 121 -1.38 16.63 20.75
CA ARG A 121 -0.65 16.65 22.04
C ARG A 121 0.12 17.95 22.27
N LYS A 122 0.57 18.62 21.21
CA LYS A 122 1.28 19.90 21.30
C LYS A 122 0.34 21.11 21.34
N GLY A 123 -0.98 20.92 21.22
CA GLY A 123 -1.96 21.99 21.15
C GLY A 123 -1.87 22.86 19.88
N THR A 124 -1.22 22.36 18.81
CA THR A 124 -1.11 23.01 17.52
C THR A 124 -2.24 22.58 16.59
N GLY A 125 -2.61 23.45 15.63
CA GLY A 125 -3.66 23.13 14.67
C GLY A 125 -3.35 21.91 13.81
N VAL A 126 -4.37 21.11 13.49
CA VAL A 126 -4.20 19.91 12.64
C VAL A 126 -3.71 20.28 11.24
N SER A 127 -3.98 21.51 10.79
CA SER A 127 -3.58 22.05 9.48
C SER A 127 -2.16 22.65 9.45
N ASP A 128 -1.49 22.79 10.60
CA ASP A 128 -0.16 23.38 10.64
C ASP A 128 0.88 22.49 9.92
N ALA A 129 1.83 23.14 9.24
CA ALA A 129 2.88 22.42 8.52
C ALA A 129 3.75 21.63 9.50
N ASP A 130 3.80 20.31 9.31
CA ASP A 130 4.63 19.42 10.12
C ASP A 130 5.84 18.93 9.30
N LYS A 131 7.03 19.17 9.81
CA LYS A 131 8.30 18.72 9.20
C LYS A 131 8.81 17.43 9.84
N ASP A 132 8.00 16.70 10.59
CA ASP A 132 8.44 15.58 11.44
C ASP A 132 7.86 14.23 10.98
N HIS A 133 7.66 14.08 9.68
CA HIS A 133 7.26 12.82 9.06
C HIS A 133 8.35 11.74 9.20
N LEU A 134 7.97 10.46 9.10
CA LEU A 134 8.85 9.29 9.24
C LEU A 134 10.12 9.40 8.39
N HIS A 135 10.02 9.85 7.14
CA HIS A 135 11.20 10.02 6.28
C HIS A 135 12.17 11.10 6.79
N HIS A 136 11.67 12.18 7.42
CA HIS A 136 12.52 13.20 8.05
C HIS A 136 13.20 12.66 9.31
N ARG A 137 12.55 11.78 10.05
CA ARG A 137 13.15 11.12 11.22
C ARG A 137 14.27 10.18 10.81
N LEU A 138 14.08 9.38 9.76
CA LEU A 138 15.11 8.52 9.19
C LEU A 138 16.32 9.35 8.71
N MET A 139 16.09 10.51 8.08
CA MET A 139 17.17 11.39 7.68
C MET A 139 17.95 11.95 8.89
N ARG A 140 17.28 12.24 10.01
CA ARG A 140 17.95 12.69 11.25
C ARG A 140 18.79 11.59 11.91
N LEU A 141 18.44 10.33 11.71
CA LEU A 141 19.23 9.17 12.16
C LEU A 141 20.45 8.90 11.28
N GLY A 142 20.76 9.79 10.31
CA GLY A 142 21.93 9.67 9.44
C GLY A 142 21.68 8.94 8.13
N HIS A 143 20.44 8.49 7.87
CA HIS A 143 20.09 7.91 6.58
C HIS A 143 19.93 9.02 5.53
N GLY A 144 20.64 8.89 4.40
CA GLY A 144 20.46 9.82 3.26
C GLY A 144 19.03 9.71 2.69
N HIS A 145 18.56 10.75 2.00
CA HIS A 145 17.21 10.83 1.45
C HIS A 145 16.80 9.58 0.64
N ARG A 146 17.70 9.06 -0.21
CA ARG A 146 17.44 7.85 -1.01
C ARG A 146 17.22 6.61 -0.13
N ARG A 147 18.07 6.41 0.89
CA ARG A 147 17.95 5.27 1.82
C ARG A 147 16.64 5.32 2.60
N SER A 148 16.26 6.49 3.12
CA SER A 148 15.00 6.66 3.83
C SER A 148 13.78 6.26 2.98
N VAL A 149 13.77 6.65 1.70
CA VAL A 149 12.70 6.27 0.76
C VAL A 149 12.68 4.75 0.52
N VAL A 150 13.84 4.14 0.29
CA VAL A 150 13.94 2.69 0.04
C VAL A 150 13.52 1.88 1.28
N ILE A 151 13.88 2.31 2.47
CA ILE A 151 13.44 1.67 3.73
C ILE A 151 11.91 1.68 3.84
N LEU A 152 11.26 2.81 3.56
CA LEU A 152 9.80 2.91 3.61
C LEU A 152 9.12 2.08 2.52
N TRP A 153 9.71 1.95 1.33
CA TRP A 153 9.25 1.02 0.31
C TRP A 153 9.40 -0.44 0.73
N ALA A 154 10.51 -0.78 1.39
CA ALA A 154 10.73 -2.13 1.92
C ALA A 154 9.68 -2.50 2.97
N TRP A 155 9.32 -1.57 3.86
CA TRP A 155 8.22 -1.75 4.81
C TRP A 155 6.86 -1.94 4.10
N THR A 156 6.58 -1.13 3.07
CA THR A 156 5.36 -1.29 2.28
C THR A 156 5.31 -2.64 1.56
N LEU A 157 6.43 -3.08 1.00
CA LEU A 157 6.54 -4.39 0.35
C LEU A 157 6.34 -5.53 1.35
N LEU A 158 6.92 -5.43 2.54
CA LEU A 158 6.74 -6.42 3.61
C LEU A 158 5.26 -6.55 4.01
N LEU A 159 4.58 -5.42 4.23
CA LEU A 159 3.16 -5.41 4.54
C LEU A 159 2.33 -6.01 3.40
N SER A 160 2.70 -5.75 2.15
CA SER A 160 2.06 -6.33 0.97
C SER A 160 2.21 -7.85 0.93
N VAL A 161 3.42 -8.35 1.16
CA VAL A 161 3.69 -9.80 1.22
C VAL A 161 2.93 -10.46 2.35
N PHE A 162 2.89 -9.83 3.53
CA PHE A 162 2.13 -10.33 4.67
C PHE A 162 0.65 -10.54 4.35
N VAL A 163 0.04 -9.57 3.67
CA VAL A 163 -1.38 -9.64 3.31
C VAL A 163 -1.65 -10.61 2.17
N LEU A 164 -0.74 -10.71 1.19
CA LEU A 164 -0.89 -11.60 0.04
C LEU A 164 -0.56 -13.06 0.37
N TYR A 165 0.31 -13.31 1.34
CA TYR A 165 0.76 -14.66 1.68
C TYR A 165 -0.39 -15.65 1.95
N PRO A 166 -1.37 -15.35 2.82
CA PRO A 166 -2.50 -16.28 3.07
C PRO A 166 -3.39 -16.47 1.83
N VAL A 167 -3.48 -15.46 0.96
CA VAL A 167 -4.28 -15.53 -0.28
C VAL A 167 -3.66 -16.52 -1.28
N TYR A 168 -2.34 -16.59 -1.34
CA TYR A 168 -1.63 -17.48 -2.27
C TYR A 168 -1.40 -18.88 -1.71
N THR A 169 -1.09 -19.01 -0.43
CA THR A 169 -0.76 -20.29 0.20
C THR A 169 -1.97 -21.02 0.78
N GLN A 170 -3.07 -20.29 0.98
CA GLN A 170 -4.27 -20.78 1.71
C GLN A 170 -3.94 -21.32 3.12
N LYS A 171 -2.77 -20.97 3.65
CA LYS A 171 -2.33 -21.29 5.01
C LYS A 171 -2.34 -20.01 5.84
N GLY A 172 -2.93 -20.10 7.04
CA GLY A 172 -3.06 -18.94 7.94
C GLY A 172 -1.73 -18.46 8.58
N ASP A 173 -0.64 -19.20 8.40
CA ASP A 173 0.63 -18.97 9.10
C ASP A 173 1.54 -17.92 8.43
N ALA A 174 0.99 -16.75 8.11
CA ALA A 174 1.77 -15.61 7.62
C ALA A 174 2.63 -14.95 8.71
N ILE A 175 2.39 -15.28 9.99
CA ILE A 175 3.03 -14.63 11.15
C ILE A 175 4.54 -14.88 11.17
N VAL A 176 4.99 -16.10 10.85
CA VAL A 176 6.41 -16.47 10.89
C VAL A 176 7.23 -15.73 9.84
N PRO A 177 6.91 -15.79 8.53
CA PRO A 177 7.67 -15.04 7.52
C PRO A 177 7.59 -13.52 7.72
N PHE A 178 6.47 -13.02 8.23
CA PHE A 178 6.30 -11.61 8.57
C PHE A 178 7.21 -11.21 9.74
N GLY A 179 7.24 -11.99 10.80
CA GLY A 179 8.10 -11.75 11.96
C GLY A 179 9.59 -11.69 11.61
N VAL A 180 10.05 -12.62 10.76
CA VAL A 180 11.43 -12.63 10.26
C VAL A 180 11.71 -11.39 9.40
N GLY A 181 10.79 -11.00 8.52
CA GLY A 181 10.93 -9.81 7.69
C GLY A 181 10.95 -8.51 8.50
N VAL A 182 10.09 -8.38 9.51
CA VAL A 182 10.10 -7.25 10.45
C VAL A 182 11.44 -7.15 11.18
N LEU A 183 11.93 -8.27 11.70
CA LEU A 183 13.20 -8.30 12.43
C LEU A 183 14.36 -7.89 11.51
N ALA A 184 14.40 -8.40 10.29
CA ALA A 184 15.42 -8.03 9.31
C ALA A 184 15.39 -6.54 8.96
N LEU A 185 14.19 -5.95 8.77
CA LEU A 185 14.05 -4.53 8.48
C LEU A 185 14.39 -3.65 9.69
N LEU A 186 14.08 -4.08 10.91
CA LEU A 186 14.47 -3.37 12.13
C LEU A 186 15.98 -3.33 12.32
N LEU A 187 16.70 -4.39 11.91
CA LEU A 187 18.17 -4.42 11.96
C LEU A 187 18.84 -3.49 10.93
N ILE A 188 18.12 -3.12 9.86
CA ILE A 188 18.63 -2.23 8.79
C ILE A 188 18.22 -0.77 9.04
N THR A 189 17.20 -0.55 9.88
CA THR A 189 16.63 0.77 10.19
C THR A 189 17.23 1.35 11.45
#